data_f661d58609544c41b10cdb154bbfae35
#
_entry.id   f661d58609544c41b10cdb154bbfae35
#
_cell.length_a   1.000
_cell.length_b   1.000
_cell.length_c   1.000
_cell.angle_alpha   90.00
_cell.angle_beta   90.00
_cell.angle_gamma   90.00
#
_symmetry.space_group_name_H-M   'P 1'
#
loop_
_entity.id
_entity.type
_entity.pdbx_description
1 polymer ?
#
loop_
_entity_poly.entity_id
_entity_poly.type
_entity_poly.pdbx_seq_one_letter_code
_entity_poly.pdbx_strand_id
1 'polypeptide(L)'
;MVSAQGEELRWIESEAACPIEAGGTVFTSGQRESWRQAGFALVDGLLPDDLINEAGALARETFPLLSRAEREGITDFGSRGSMEFPTGHGPVDAITLHPRMLAAVAELLDTPVRELRLTQSDLWPKFGREERGGGAYDNTDQRMHVDYPNHTLTHPPPWDQPEAVEIILYFDAVEDCAGATAVVPREGPDDPAYVWPIMGTPGVGAIEWVNDREEAEKHLARVAPETQRFRAQHLYPRERKARFSPGTALFYRHDTWHRGTPLMPGARRLVHNLTFRKATSDWISVLHTGWTWKMYQRGMVLERLIAQASVDQRCVLGFPAPGHPYWSPENVEAIRARYGPLGMDVAPYSSD
;
A
#
# COMPACT_ATOMS: atom_id res chain seq x y z
N MET A 1 -14.45 -6.85 -22.86
CA MET A 1 -14.58 -5.45 -23.32
C MET A 1 -13.27 -5.04 -23.95
N VAL A 2 -13.30 -4.57 -25.18
CA VAL A 2 -12.10 -4.09 -25.90
C VAL A 2 -11.94 -2.61 -25.55
N SER A 3 -10.70 -2.18 -25.22
CA SER A 3 -10.41 -0.75 -25.00
C SER A 3 -10.69 0.04 -26.28
N ALA A 4 -10.87 1.36 -26.16
CA ALA A 4 -11.12 2.24 -27.33
C ALA A 4 -9.97 2.21 -28.38
N GLN A 5 -8.91 1.44 -28.15
CA GLN A 5 -7.76 1.25 -29.04
C GLN A 5 -7.57 -0.21 -29.49
N GLY A 6 -8.53 -1.12 -29.24
CA GLY A 6 -8.49 -2.51 -29.70
C GLY A 6 -7.54 -3.44 -28.95
N GLU A 7 -6.92 -2.99 -27.85
CA GLU A 7 -6.09 -3.84 -26.98
C GLU A 7 -6.97 -4.73 -26.11
N GLU A 8 -6.72 -6.02 -26.12
CA GLU A 8 -7.37 -6.98 -25.22
C GLU A 8 -6.95 -6.65 -23.79
N LEU A 9 -7.93 -6.32 -22.94
CA LEU A 9 -7.69 -6.03 -21.53
C LEU A 9 -7.22 -7.30 -20.82
N ARG A 10 -5.97 -7.32 -20.38
CA ARG A 10 -5.41 -8.44 -19.61
C ARG A 10 -5.74 -8.24 -18.14
N TRP A 11 -6.64 -9.05 -17.61
CA TRP A 11 -7.00 -9.04 -16.22
C TRP A 11 -6.16 -10.04 -15.40
N ILE A 12 -5.94 -9.69 -14.15
CA ILE A 12 -5.50 -10.59 -13.08
C ILE A 12 -6.74 -10.88 -12.27
N GLU A 13 -7.12 -12.15 -12.19
CA GLU A 13 -8.17 -12.61 -11.30
C GLU A 13 -7.59 -12.85 -9.90
N SER A 14 -8.35 -12.47 -8.87
CA SER A 14 -7.97 -12.75 -7.49
C SER A 14 -8.18 -14.22 -7.14
N GLU A 15 -7.34 -14.72 -6.26
CA GLU A 15 -7.51 -16.04 -5.65
C GLU A 15 -7.81 -15.88 -4.16
N ALA A 16 -8.67 -16.74 -3.62
CA ALA A 16 -8.96 -16.73 -2.20
C ALA A 16 -7.72 -17.06 -1.36
N ALA A 17 -7.56 -16.36 -0.24
CA ALA A 17 -6.55 -16.71 0.75
C ALA A 17 -6.77 -18.12 1.30
N CYS A 18 -5.69 -18.80 1.69
CA CYS A 18 -5.81 -20.06 2.42
C CYS A 18 -6.54 -19.84 3.74
N PRO A 19 -7.39 -20.79 4.20
CA PRO A 19 -7.87 -20.81 5.57
C PRO A 19 -6.67 -20.86 6.53
N ILE A 20 -6.58 -19.90 7.47
CA ILE A 20 -5.53 -19.92 8.48
C ILE A 20 -5.96 -20.87 9.59
N GLU A 21 -5.44 -22.08 9.57
CA GLU A 21 -5.37 -22.94 10.74
C GLU A 21 -4.12 -22.59 11.56
N ALA A 22 -4.09 -22.95 12.84
CA ALA A 22 -2.94 -22.64 13.69
C ALA A 22 -1.63 -23.18 13.06
N GLY A 23 -0.73 -22.28 12.65
CA GLY A 23 0.53 -22.59 11.97
C GLY A 23 0.44 -22.75 10.44
N GLY A 24 -0.71 -22.45 9.81
CA GLY A 24 -0.88 -22.49 8.37
C GLY A 24 -0.35 -21.24 7.64
N THR A 25 -0.25 -21.36 6.31
CA THR A 25 0.12 -20.25 5.42
C THR A 25 -1.11 -19.41 5.06
N VAL A 26 -0.89 -18.11 4.79
CA VAL A 26 -1.96 -17.19 4.34
C VAL A 26 -2.19 -17.30 2.85
N PHE A 27 -1.10 -17.47 2.09
CA PHE A 27 -1.14 -17.51 0.63
C PHE A 27 -1.18 -18.94 0.10
N THR A 28 -1.89 -19.15 -0.99
CA THR A 28 -1.75 -20.37 -1.80
C THR A 28 -0.34 -20.48 -2.37
N SER A 29 0.04 -21.66 -2.85
CA SER A 29 1.32 -21.84 -3.55
C SER A 29 1.43 -20.97 -4.80
N GLY A 30 0.32 -20.79 -5.54
CA GLY A 30 0.26 -19.95 -6.72
C GLY A 30 0.50 -18.46 -6.39
N GLN A 31 -0.14 -17.95 -5.33
CA GLN A 31 0.06 -16.58 -4.88
C GLN A 31 1.50 -16.31 -4.43
N ARG A 32 2.11 -17.22 -3.66
CA ARG A 32 3.53 -17.12 -3.26
C ARG A 32 4.47 -17.13 -4.46
N GLU A 33 4.21 -17.99 -5.43
CA GLU A 33 5.01 -18.07 -6.65
C GLU A 33 4.87 -16.79 -7.48
N SER A 34 3.65 -16.28 -7.64
CA SER A 34 3.39 -15.01 -8.31
C SER A 34 4.16 -13.85 -7.64
N TRP A 35 4.11 -13.75 -6.30
CA TRP A 35 4.90 -12.77 -5.56
C TRP A 35 6.40 -12.90 -5.82
N ARG A 36 6.94 -14.11 -5.75
CA ARG A 36 8.37 -14.36 -5.91
C ARG A 36 8.85 -14.10 -7.34
N GLN A 37 8.09 -14.55 -8.33
CA GLN A 37 8.50 -14.49 -9.74
C GLN A 37 8.04 -13.20 -10.42
N ALA A 38 6.76 -12.87 -10.31
CA ALA A 38 6.15 -11.76 -11.03
C ALA A 38 6.09 -10.45 -10.24
N GLY A 39 6.30 -10.46 -8.92
CA GLY A 39 6.38 -9.28 -8.07
C GLY A 39 5.08 -8.85 -7.42
N PHE A 40 3.99 -9.61 -7.55
CA PHE A 40 2.70 -9.29 -6.94
C PHE A 40 1.87 -10.55 -6.66
N ALA A 41 0.87 -10.39 -5.78
CA ALA A 41 -0.21 -11.36 -5.58
C ALA A 41 -1.54 -10.61 -5.38
N LEU A 42 -2.63 -11.11 -5.98
CA LEU A 42 -3.98 -10.58 -5.81
C LEU A 42 -4.82 -11.57 -5.02
N VAL A 43 -5.39 -11.15 -3.90
CA VAL A 43 -5.93 -12.04 -2.85
C VAL A 43 -7.31 -11.59 -2.42
N ASP A 44 -8.29 -12.50 -2.39
CA ASP A 44 -9.61 -12.29 -1.78
C ASP A 44 -9.73 -13.00 -0.43
N GLY A 45 -10.65 -12.53 0.42
CA GLY A 45 -10.98 -13.17 1.68
C GLY A 45 -9.84 -13.18 2.71
N LEU A 46 -8.88 -12.26 2.57
CA LEU A 46 -7.80 -12.09 3.55
C LEU A 46 -8.36 -11.63 4.90
N LEU A 47 -9.26 -10.68 4.90
CA LEU A 47 -9.87 -10.08 6.08
C LEU A 47 -11.34 -10.48 6.19
N PRO A 48 -11.94 -10.46 7.40
CA PRO A 48 -13.37 -10.74 7.57
C PRO A 48 -14.25 -9.74 6.82
N ASP A 49 -15.32 -10.23 6.21
CA ASP A 49 -16.24 -9.40 5.40
C ASP A 49 -16.93 -8.32 6.24
N ASP A 50 -17.27 -8.58 7.49
CA ASP A 50 -17.85 -7.62 8.41
C ASP A 50 -16.90 -6.45 8.65
N LEU A 51 -15.62 -6.70 8.89
CA LEU A 51 -14.59 -5.67 9.06
C LEU A 51 -14.46 -4.81 7.77
N ILE A 52 -14.41 -5.43 6.61
CA ILE A 52 -14.34 -4.72 5.32
C ILE A 52 -15.58 -3.86 5.09
N ASN A 53 -16.76 -4.39 5.40
CA ASN A 53 -18.02 -3.68 5.22
C ASN A 53 -18.13 -2.47 6.17
N GLU A 54 -17.75 -2.62 7.44
CA GLU A 54 -17.77 -1.53 8.43
C GLU A 54 -16.76 -0.43 8.07
N ALA A 55 -15.51 -0.80 7.75
CA ALA A 55 -14.50 0.16 7.34
C ALA A 55 -14.89 0.88 6.03
N GLY A 56 -15.42 0.15 5.06
CA GLY A 56 -15.92 0.71 3.81
C GLY A 56 -17.11 1.66 4.01
N ALA A 57 -18.01 1.38 4.94
CA ALA A 57 -19.12 2.27 5.28
C ALA A 57 -18.61 3.59 5.86
N LEU A 58 -17.69 3.54 6.82
CA LEU A 58 -17.02 4.72 7.41
C LEU A 58 -16.28 5.54 6.35
N ALA A 59 -15.55 4.87 5.46
CA ALA A 59 -14.84 5.54 4.38
C ALA A 59 -15.80 6.24 3.41
N ARG A 60 -16.96 5.63 3.10
CA ARG A 60 -17.99 6.24 2.23
C ARG A 60 -18.66 7.44 2.89
N GLU A 61 -18.84 7.42 4.19
CA GLU A 61 -19.35 8.56 4.97
C GLU A 61 -18.34 9.72 4.98
N THR A 62 -17.06 9.41 5.23
CA THR A 62 -15.98 10.41 5.26
C THR A 62 -15.73 11.04 3.89
N PHE A 63 -15.81 10.26 2.83
CA PHE A 63 -15.57 10.68 1.45
C PHE A 63 -16.81 10.43 0.58
N PRO A 64 -17.86 11.27 0.69
CA PRO A 64 -19.07 11.11 -0.11
C PRO A 64 -18.79 11.31 -1.62
N LEU A 65 -19.73 10.87 -2.46
CA LEU A 65 -19.70 11.18 -3.88
C LEU A 65 -19.74 12.71 -4.08
N LEU A 66 -18.90 13.18 -4.98
CA LEU A 66 -18.76 14.60 -5.29
C LEU A 66 -19.69 14.99 -6.45
N SER A 67 -20.17 16.22 -6.45
CA SER A 67 -20.78 16.85 -7.62
C SER A 67 -19.77 16.98 -8.77
N ARG A 68 -20.26 17.19 -10.00
CA ARG A 68 -19.38 17.43 -11.15
C ARG A 68 -18.41 18.60 -10.90
N ALA A 69 -18.90 19.72 -10.43
CA ALA A 69 -18.07 20.91 -10.17
C ALA A 69 -16.97 20.64 -9.15
N GLU A 70 -17.24 19.87 -8.09
CA GLU A 70 -16.24 19.50 -7.10
C GLU A 70 -15.19 18.56 -7.67
N ARG A 71 -15.59 17.59 -8.53
CA ARG A 71 -14.64 16.69 -9.18
C ARG A 71 -13.72 17.42 -10.16
N GLU A 72 -14.30 18.31 -10.99
CA GLU A 72 -13.53 19.12 -11.94
C GLU A 72 -12.58 20.11 -11.23
N GLY A 73 -12.87 20.48 -9.98
CA GLY A 73 -12.00 21.29 -9.13
C GLY A 73 -10.84 20.54 -8.46
N ILE A 74 -10.72 19.23 -8.63
CA ILE A 74 -9.60 18.45 -8.08
C ILE A 74 -8.38 18.66 -8.98
N THR A 75 -7.34 19.30 -8.44
CA THR A 75 -6.11 19.60 -9.18
C THR A 75 -4.92 18.80 -8.68
N ASP A 76 -4.99 18.30 -7.43
CA ASP A 76 -3.86 17.63 -6.77
C ASP A 76 -4.21 16.22 -6.31
N PHE A 77 -3.23 15.32 -6.39
CA PHE A 77 -3.31 14.03 -5.72
C PHE A 77 -3.48 14.22 -4.21
N GLY A 78 -4.49 13.57 -3.63
CA GLY A 78 -4.74 13.67 -2.19
C GLY A 78 -5.38 14.98 -1.73
N SER A 79 -5.76 15.89 -2.62
CA SER A 79 -6.38 17.18 -2.25
C SER A 79 -7.68 17.06 -1.47
N ARG A 80 -8.33 15.88 -1.48
CA ARG A 80 -9.51 15.57 -0.68
C ARG A 80 -9.19 14.89 0.66
N GLY A 81 -7.93 14.81 1.00
CA GLY A 81 -7.44 14.20 2.24
C GLY A 81 -7.40 12.68 2.20
N SER A 82 -7.03 12.13 3.32
CA SER A 82 -6.95 10.70 3.61
C SER A 82 -7.35 10.43 5.05
N MET A 83 -7.67 9.16 5.35
CA MET A 83 -7.73 8.70 6.74
C MET A 83 -6.38 8.05 7.07
N GLU A 84 -5.54 8.79 7.78
CA GLU A 84 -4.19 8.35 8.15
C GLU A 84 -4.21 7.56 9.46
N PHE A 85 -3.50 6.44 9.49
CA PHE A 85 -3.38 5.61 10.69
C PHE A 85 -2.52 6.31 11.78
N PRO A 86 -2.91 6.28 13.06
CA PRO A 86 -4.19 5.78 13.56
C PRO A 86 -5.30 6.82 13.32
N THR A 87 -6.38 6.36 12.66
CA THR A 87 -7.50 7.23 12.27
C THR A 87 -8.42 7.60 13.46
N GLY A 88 -8.42 6.79 14.51
CA GLY A 88 -9.38 6.82 15.60
C GLY A 88 -10.71 6.12 15.26
N HIS A 89 -10.85 5.55 14.07
CA HIS A 89 -11.99 4.73 13.66
C HIS A 89 -11.63 3.25 13.74
N GLY A 90 -12.17 2.56 14.75
CA GLY A 90 -11.81 1.19 15.09
C GLY A 90 -11.73 0.21 13.92
N PRO A 91 -12.74 0.12 13.04
CA PRO A 91 -12.68 -0.79 11.90
C PRO A 91 -11.55 -0.50 10.90
N VAL A 92 -11.26 0.78 10.61
CA VAL A 92 -10.17 1.15 9.70
C VAL A 92 -8.82 0.87 10.34
N ASP A 93 -8.65 1.22 11.61
CA ASP A 93 -7.40 0.97 12.35
C ASP A 93 -7.15 -0.53 12.54
N ALA A 94 -8.20 -1.33 12.75
CA ALA A 94 -8.10 -2.77 12.91
C ALA A 94 -7.54 -3.47 11.67
N ILE A 95 -7.79 -2.97 10.46
CA ILE A 95 -7.24 -3.50 9.20
C ILE A 95 -5.71 -3.45 9.23
N THR A 96 -5.13 -2.32 9.63
CA THR A 96 -3.68 -2.08 9.62
C THR A 96 -2.91 -3.10 10.46
N LEU A 97 -3.44 -3.45 11.62
CA LEU A 97 -2.81 -4.38 12.56
C LEU A 97 -3.52 -5.74 12.65
N HIS A 98 -4.38 -6.05 11.68
CA HIS A 98 -5.10 -7.32 11.71
C HIS A 98 -4.12 -8.50 11.66
N PRO A 99 -4.26 -9.52 12.53
CA PRO A 99 -3.31 -10.64 12.60
C PRO A 99 -3.09 -11.34 11.26
N ARG A 100 -4.13 -11.51 10.44
CA ARG A 100 -4.02 -12.10 9.10
C ARG A 100 -3.24 -11.21 8.13
N MET A 101 -3.42 -9.90 8.20
CA MET A 101 -2.64 -8.93 7.41
C MET A 101 -1.16 -9.01 7.77
N LEU A 102 -0.85 -8.99 9.07
CA LEU A 102 0.53 -9.08 9.56
C LEU A 102 1.17 -10.44 9.21
N ALA A 103 0.40 -11.53 9.33
CA ALA A 103 0.87 -12.87 8.93
C ALA A 103 1.15 -12.95 7.42
N ALA A 104 0.29 -12.35 6.59
CA ALA A 104 0.50 -12.27 5.14
C ALA A 104 1.81 -11.55 4.79
N VAL A 105 2.05 -10.39 5.37
CA VAL A 105 3.30 -9.64 5.16
C VAL A 105 4.52 -10.41 5.65
N ALA A 106 4.43 -11.01 6.83
CA ALA A 106 5.51 -11.83 7.42
C ALA A 106 5.88 -13.02 6.51
N GLU A 107 4.87 -13.69 5.92
CA GLU A 107 5.06 -14.80 4.98
C GLU A 107 5.76 -14.34 3.69
N LEU A 108 5.36 -13.20 3.11
CA LEU A 108 5.96 -12.69 1.87
C LEU A 108 7.40 -12.22 2.08
N LEU A 109 7.71 -11.64 3.22
CA LEU A 109 9.05 -11.16 3.56
C LEU A 109 9.94 -12.22 4.22
N ASP A 110 9.43 -13.42 4.45
CA ASP A 110 10.14 -14.49 5.17
C ASP A 110 10.75 -13.98 6.48
N THR A 111 9.91 -13.38 7.32
CA THR A 111 10.35 -12.77 8.59
C THR A 111 9.26 -12.87 9.65
N PRO A 112 9.60 -13.00 10.94
CA PRO A 112 8.60 -13.00 12.00
C PRO A 112 7.83 -11.67 12.07
N VAL A 113 6.54 -11.70 12.45
CA VAL A 113 5.70 -10.49 12.59
C VAL A 113 6.37 -9.41 13.43
N ARG A 114 7.04 -9.76 14.52
CA ARG A 114 7.75 -8.81 15.40
C ARG A 114 8.93 -8.08 14.74
N GLU A 115 9.42 -8.62 13.63
CA GLU A 115 10.47 -8.03 12.79
C GLU A 115 9.90 -7.18 11.63
N LEU A 116 8.60 -6.97 11.60
CA LEU A 116 7.96 -6.03 10.68
C LEU A 116 7.92 -4.62 11.27
N ARG A 117 7.94 -3.61 10.38
CA ARG A 117 7.69 -2.21 10.70
C ARG A 117 6.68 -1.63 9.73
N LEU A 118 5.67 -0.95 10.26
CA LEU A 118 4.73 -0.17 9.47
C LEU A 118 5.41 1.11 9.00
N THR A 119 5.28 1.43 7.72
CA THR A 119 5.80 2.68 7.13
C THR A 119 4.70 3.56 6.56
N GLN A 120 3.59 2.95 6.11
CA GLN A 120 2.42 3.68 5.61
C GLN A 120 1.14 2.94 5.94
N SER A 121 0.08 3.69 6.25
CA SER A 121 -1.30 3.20 6.28
C SER A 121 -2.25 4.38 6.13
N ASP A 122 -2.81 4.52 4.93
CA ASP A 122 -3.67 5.63 4.56
C ASP A 122 -4.82 5.16 3.68
N LEU A 123 -6.05 5.50 4.05
CA LEU A 123 -7.22 5.26 3.22
C LEU A 123 -7.52 6.49 2.38
N TRP A 124 -7.56 6.33 1.05
CA TRP A 124 -7.69 7.40 0.07
C TRP A 124 -8.92 7.27 -0.80
N PRO A 125 -9.63 8.39 -1.07
CA PRO A 125 -10.60 8.47 -2.14
C PRO A 125 -9.92 8.83 -3.46
N LYS A 126 -10.37 8.24 -4.56
CA LYS A 126 -10.11 8.71 -5.92
C LYS A 126 -11.44 8.94 -6.63
N PHE A 127 -11.53 10.02 -7.42
CA PHE A 127 -12.77 10.42 -8.09
C PHE A 127 -12.58 10.46 -9.61
N GLY A 128 -13.53 9.89 -10.33
CA GLY A 128 -13.55 9.89 -11.80
C GLY A 128 -14.05 11.23 -12.34
N ARG A 129 -13.27 11.85 -13.24
CA ARG A 129 -13.63 13.09 -13.94
C ARG A 129 -14.36 12.78 -15.23
N GLU A 130 -15.22 13.68 -15.66
CA GLU A 130 -15.98 13.56 -16.91
C GLU A 130 -15.15 13.94 -18.13
N GLU A 131 -14.24 14.89 -17.96
CA GLU A 131 -13.32 15.32 -19.01
C GLU A 131 -11.87 14.99 -18.61
N ARG A 132 -11.07 14.54 -19.57
CA ARG A 132 -9.62 14.47 -19.38
C ARG A 132 -9.11 15.90 -19.28
N GLY A 133 -8.98 16.40 -18.06
CA GLY A 133 -8.36 17.69 -17.81
C GLY A 133 -6.86 17.57 -17.95
N GLY A 134 -6.24 18.41 -18.77
CA GLY A 134 -4.80 18.54 -18.83
C GLY A 134 -4.28 19.26 -17.60
N GLY A 135 -4.17 18.55 -16.49
CA GLY A 135 -3.56 19.07 -15.26
C GLY A 135 -2.46 18.15 -14.79
N ALA A 136 -1.38 18.74 -14.30
CA ALA A 136 -0.21 18.02 -13.78
C ALA A 136 -0.57 16.98 -12.68
N TYR A 137 -1.75 17.07 -12.11
CA TYR A 137 -2.20 16.30 -10.95
C TYR A 137 -3.53 15.59 -11.19
N ASP A 138 -3.88 15.37 -12.47
CA ASP A 138 -5.07 14.60 -12.80
C ASP A 138 -4.91 13.14 -12.36
N ASN A 139 -5.71 12.73 -11.37
CA ASN A 139 -5.64 11.41 -10.77
C ASN A 139 -6.40 10.33 -11.57
N THR A 140 -6.61 10.53 -12.86
CA THR A 140 -7.43 9.65 -13.69
C THR A 140 -6.62 8.58 -14.45
N ASP A 141 -5.45 8.91 -14.98
CA ASP A 141 -4.60 7.98 -15.75
C ASP A 141 -3.12 8.22 -15.41
N GLN A 142 -2.61 7.50 -14.40
CA GLN A 142 -1.24 7.67 -13.94
C GLN A 142 -0.23 7.10 -14.94
N ARG A 143 0.94 7.69 -15.01
CA ARG A 143 2.08 7.09 -15.68
C ARG A 143 2.55 5.83 -14.93
N MET A 144 3.16 4.90 -15.65
CA MET A 144 3.83 3.75 -15.05
C MET A 144 4.98 4.22 -14.14
N HIS A 145 5.08 3.66 -12.92
CA HIS A 145 6.11 4.00 -11.94
C HIS A 145 6.41 2.81 -11.02
N VAL A 146 7.42 2.95 -10.19
CA VAL A 146 7.71 2.12 -9.02
C VAL A 146 7.71 3.00 -7.78
N ASP A 147 7.42 2.44 -6.62
CA ASP A 147 7.23 3.23 -5.40
C ASP A 147 8.49 3.43 -4.56
N TYR A 148 9.53 2.61 -4.76
CA TYR A 148 10.70 2.71 -3.90
C TYR A 148 11.30 4.12 -3.79
N PRO A 149 11.34 4.97 -4.86
CA PRO A 149 11.91 6.30 -4.72
C PRO A 149 11.15 7.23 -3.76
N ASN A 150 9.90 6.88 -3.43
CA ASN A 150 9.07 7.67 -2.50
C ASN A 150 9.27 7.26 -1.05
N HIS A 151 9.72 6.03 -0.82
CA HIS A 151 9.79 5.42 0.51
C HIS A 151 11.22 5.20 0.98
N THR A 152 12.22 5.27 0.10
CA THR A 152 13.59 4.92 0.39
C THR A 152 14.59 6.02 0.02
N LEU A 153 15.73 6.03 0.74
CA LEU A 153 16.84 6.92 0.42
C LEU A 153 17.80 6.32 -0.62
N THR A 154 17.68 5.02 -0.88
CA THR A 154 18.59 4.25 -1.73
C THR A 154 17.79 3.33 -2.66
N HIS A 155 18.47 2.68 -3.59
CA HIS A 155 17.90 1.65 -4.43
C HIS A 155 17.58 0.38 -3.61
N PRO A 156 16.46 -0.34 -3.88
CA PRO A 156 16.14 -1.61 -3.24
C PRO A 156 17.24 -2.66 -3.46
N PRO A 157 17.33 -3.69 -2.60
CA PRO A 157 18.22 -4.81 -2.81
C PRO A 157 17.83 -5.63 -4.06
N PRO A 158 18.67 -6.59 -4.49
CA PRO A 158 18.35 -7.49 -5.58
C PRO A 158 17.00 -8.19 -5.40
N TRP A 159 16.40 -8.62 -6.52
CA TRP A 159 15.04 -9.18 -6.56
C TRP A 159 14.78 -10.37 -5.62
N ASP A 160 15.77 -11.19 -5.34
CA ASP A 160 15.68 -12.33 -4.44
C ASP A 160 15.72 -11.97 -2.94
N GLN A 161 15.88 -10.68 -2.62
CA GLN A 161 15.98 -10.16 -1.25
C GLN A 161 14.90 -9.11 -0.94
N PRO A 162 13.60 -9.44 -1.00
CA PRO A 162 12.55 -8.45 -0.75
C PRO A 162 12.64 -7.94 0.69
N GLU A 163 12.52 -6.62 0.85
CA GLU A 163 12.59 -5.98 2.16
C GLU A 163 11.31 -5.24 2.54
N ALA A 164 10.41 -5.02 1.59
CA ALA A 164 9.16 -4.33 1.82
C ALA A 164 8.02 -4.86 0.96
N VAL A 165 6.80 -4.63 1.43
CA VAL A 165 5.54 -4.97 0.77
C VAL A 165 4.66 -3.74 0.73
N GLU A 166 4.18 -3.41 -0.47
CA GLU A 166 3.08 -2.48 -0.71
C GLU A 166 1.77 -3.24 -0.82
N ILE A 167 0.70 -2.67 -0.30
CA ILE A 167 -0.62 -3.29 -0.32
C ILE A 167 -1.66 -2.24 -0.71
N ILE A 168 -2.51 -2.59 -1.66
CA ILE A 168 -3.74 -1.84 -1.97
C ILE A 168 -4.92 -2.72 -1.62
N LEU A 169 -5.66 -2.36 -0.59
CA LEU A 169 -6.93 -3.00 -0.19
C LEU A 169 -8.09 -2.18 -0.75
N TYR A 170 -8.98 -2.84 -1.48
CA TYR A 170 -10.11 -2.20 -2.16
C TYR A 170 -11.40 -2.29 -1.34
N PHE A 171 -12.21 -1.21 -1.36
CA PHE A 171 -13.55 -1.17 -0.71
C PHE A 171 -14.71 -1.07 -1.69
N ASP A 172 -14.42 -0.96 -2.98
CA ASP A 172 -15.41 -0.88 -4.05
C ASP A 172 -15.15 -2.01 -5.06
N ALA A 173 -16.10 -2.26 -5.97
CA ALA A 173 -15.93 -3.22 -7.06
C ALA A 173 -15.45 -2.51 -8.35
N VAL A 174 -14.62 -3.19 -9.14
CA VAL A 174 -14.10 -2.64 -10.39
C VAL A 174 -15.20 -2.35 -11.40
N GLU A 175 -16.27 -3.10 -11.36
CA GLU A 175 -17.46 -2.93 -12.19
C GLU A 175 -18.19 -1.60 -11.90
N ASP A 176 -18.11 -1.11 -10.67
CA ASP A 176 -18.81 0.11 -10.22
C ASP A 176 -17.99 1.38 -10.44
N CYS A 177 -16.66 1.29 -10.47
CA CYS A 177 -15.81 2.48 -10.49
C CYS A 177 -14.70 2.46 -11.55
N ALA A 178 -14.39 1.32 -12.16
CA ALA A 178 -13.18 1.11 -12.96
C ALA A 178 -11.90 1.44 -12.14
N GLY A 179 -10.89 2.07 -12.71
CA GLY A 179 -9.73 2.57 -11.97
C GLY A 179 -8.85 1.46 -11.39
N ALA A 180 -8.76 0.31 -12.04
CA ALA A 180 -7.92 -0.79 -11.59
C ALA A 180 -6.45 -0.36 -11.48
N THR A 181 -5.73 -0.92 -10.51
CA THR A 181 -4.27 -0.84 -10.52
C THR A 181 -3.74 -1.79 -11.58
N ALA A 182 -2.95 -1.26 -12.49
CA ALA A 182 -2.21 -2.04 -13.48
C ALA A 182 -0.81 -2.30 -12.97
N VAL A 183 -0.33 -3.54 -13.11
CA VAL A 183 1.03 -3.96 -12.77
C VAL A 183 1.70 -4.58 -14.00
N VAL A 184 3.03 -4.51 -14.09
CA VAL A 184 3.82 -5.19 -15.12
C VAL A 184 4.45 -6.42 -14.47
N PRO A 185 4.02 -7.64 -14.81
CA PRO A 185 4.66 -8.85 -14.30
C PRO A 185 6.13 -8.93 -14.71
N ARG A 186 7.01 -9.31 -13.78
CA ARG A 186 8.39 -9.69 -14.12
C ARG A 186 8.38 -11.04 -14.83
N GLU A 187 9.11 -11.15 -15.94
CA GLU A 187 9.17 -12.34 -16.80
C GLU A 187 10.52 -13.08 -16.70
N GLY A 188 11.04 -13.21 -15.49
CA GLY A 188 12.27 -13.95 -15.24
C GLY A 188 13.47 -13.06 -14.89
N PRO A 189 14.63 -13.66 -14.61
CA PRO A 189 15.81 -12.93 -14.13
C PRO A 189 16.38 -11.94 -15.15
N ASP A 190 16.24 -12.23 -16.45
CA ASP A 190 16.78 -11.40 -17.54
C ASP A 190 15.76 -10.41 -18.09
N ASP A 191 14.62 -10.21 -17.40
CA ASP A 191 13.60 -9.26 -17.84
C ASP A 191 14.16 -7.84 -17.88
N PRO A 192 14.21 -7.18 -19.06
CA PRO A 192 14.80 -5.85 -19.19
C PRO A 192 14.11 -4.78 -18.36
N ALA A 193 12.82 -4.97 -17.99
CA ALA A 193 12.09 -4.05 -17.13
C ALA A 193 12.50 -4.15 -15.66
N TYR A 194 13.21 -5.21 -15.26
CA TYR A 194 13.56 -5.54 -13.88
C TYR A 194 15.02 -5.87 -13.67
N VAL A 195 15.88 -5.52 -14.62
CA VAL A 195 17.34 -5.69 -14.45
C VAL A 195 17.80 -4.81 -13.28
N TRP A 196 18.40 -5.43 -12.30
CA TRP A 196 18.91 -4.71 -11.13
C TRP A 196 20.29 -4.09 -11.41
N PRO A 197 20.55 -2.85 -10.94
CA PRO A 197 19.62 -1.89 -10.36
C PRO A 197 18.70 -1.27 -11.43
N ILE A 198 17.42 -1.05 -11.08
CA ILE A 198 16.48 -0.38 -11.98
C ILE A 198 16.87 1.09 -12.09
N MET A 199 17.41 1.47 -13.24
CA MET A 199 17.92 2.81 -13.49
C MET A 199 16.89 3.71 -14.18
N GLY A 200 17.05 5.02 -14.01
CA GLY A 200 16.24 6.01 -14.73
C GLY A 200 14.76 5.99 -14.38
N THR A 201 14.39 5.40 -13.24
CA THR A 201 13.02 5.35 -12.79
C THR A 201 12.66 6.63 -12.05
N PRO A 202 11.81 7.48 -12.60
CA PRO A 202 11.33 8.64 -11.87
C PRO A 202 10.34 8.18 -10.80
N GLY A 203 10.55 8.60 -9.55
CA GLY A 203 9.58 8.46 -8.48
C GLY A 203 8.36 9.35 -8.69
N VAL A 204 7.35 9.18 -7.85
CA VAL A 204 6.23 10.12 -7.77
C VAL A 204 6.80 11.51 -7.46
N GLY A 205 6.41 12.52 -8.23
CA GLY A 205 6.97 13.88 -8.11
C GLY A 205 8.31 14.12 -8.81
N ALA A 206 8.99 13.09 -9.31
CA ALA A 206 10.20 13.28 -10.12
C ALA A 206 9.92 13.85 -11.51
N ILE A 207 8.68 13.71 -12.00
CA ILE A 207 8.14 14.43 -13.16
C ILE A 207 6.76 14.99 -12.82
N GLU A 208 6.46 16.15 -13.37
CA GLU A 208 5.31 16.98 -13.03
C GLU A 208 3.96 16.30 -13.33
N TRP A 209 3.89 15.49 -14.39
CA TRP A 209 2.63 14.87 -14.86
C TRP A 209 2.44 13.43 -14.39
N VAL A 210 2.68 13.15 -13.11
CA VAL A 210 2.57 11.78 -12.57
C VAL A 210 1.19 11.15 -12.76
N ASN A 211 0.14 11.94 -12.72
CA ASN A 211 -1.25 11.50 -12.87
C ASN A 211 -1.83 11.76 -14.27
N ASP A 212 -1.01 12.21 -15.20
CA ASP A 212 -1.32 12.36 -16.61
C ASP A 212 -0.30 11.57 -17.44
N ARG A 213 -0.67 10.36 -17.82
CA ARG A 213 0.18 9.45 -18.59
C ARG A 213 0.63 10.08 -19.89
N GLU A 214 -0.29 10.69 -20.63
CA GLU A 214 -0.01 11.22 -21.95
C GLU A 214 1.01 12.36 -21.90
N GLU A 215 0.80 13.31 -21.00
CA GLU A 215 1.71 14.43 -20.83
C GLU A 215 3.07 14.00 -20.27
N ALA A 216 3.08 13.04 -19.32
CA ALA A 216 4.32 12.48 -18.80
C ALA A 216 5.15 11.79 -19.89
N GLU A 217 4.53 10.97 -20.74
CA GLU A 217 5.23 10.29 -21.84
C GLU A 217 5.67 11.27 -22.94
N LYS A 218 4.89 12.32 -23.26
CA LYS A 218 5.31 13.41 -24.15
C LYS A 218 6.53 14.17 -23.58
N HIS A 219 6.54 14.44 -22.29
CA HIS A 219 7.69 15.06 -21.62
C HIS A 219 8.93 14.17 -21.75
N LEU A 220 8.82 12.88 -21.40
CA LEU A 220 9.92 11.94 -21.51
C LEU A 220 10.45 11.79 -22.92
N ALA A 221 9.57 11.80 -23.94
CA ALA A 221 9.99 11.74 -25.34
C ALA A 221 10.92 12.92 -25.74
N ARG A 222 10.80 14.08 -25.06
CA ARG A 222 11.66 15.26 -25.31
C ARG A 222 12.96 15.21 -24.53
N VAL A 223 12.91 14.81 -23.23
CA VAL A 223 14.06 14.94 -22.32
C VAL A 223 14.85 13.65 -22.16
N ALA A 224 14.23 12.49 -22.38
CA ALA A 224 14.81 11.18 -22.25
C ALA A 224 14.19 10.17 -23.25
N PRO A 225 14.38 10.37 -24.56
CA PRO A 225 13.67 9.60 -25.60
C PRO A 225 13.94 8.09 -25.54
N GLU A 226 15.10 7.67 -25.06
CA GLU A 226 15.41 6.25 -24.87
C GLU A 226 14.60 5.63 -23.74
N THR A 227 14.47 6.33 -22.62
CA THR A 227 13.61 5.93 -21.51
C THR A 227 12.15 5.83 -21.97
N GLN A 228 11.67 6.80 -22.71
CA GLN A 228 10.30 6.76 -23.24
C GLN A 228 10.08 5.57 -24.16
N ARG A 229 11.00 5.30 -25.11
CA ARG A 229 10.91 4.12 -25.98
C ARG A 229 10.91 2.83 -25.19
N PHE A 230 11.81 2.71 -24.20
CA PHE A 230 11.85 1.54 -23.32
C PHE A 230 10.50 1.32 -22.62
N ARG A 231 9.90 2.36 -22.04
CA ARG A 231 8.59 2.30 -21.38
C ARG A 231 7.49 1.86 -22.34
N ALA A 232 7.46 2.42 -23.53
CA ALA A 232 6.49 2.08 -24.57
C ALA A 232 6.62 0.64 -25.07
N GLN A 233 7.82 0.07 -25.07
CA GLN A 233 8.10 -1.29 -25.56
C GLN A 233 7.96 -2.36 -24.45
N HIS A 234 8.39 -2.07 -23.24
CA HIS A 234 8.57 -3.07 -22.18
C HIS A 234 7.61 -2.94 -20.99
N LEU A 235 6.90 -1.82 -20.83
CA LEU A 235 6.01 -1.63 -19.70
C LEU A 235 4.53 -1.68 -20.11
N TYR A 236 4.06 -0.69 -20.86
CA TYR A 236 2.63 -0.56 -21.18
C TYR A 236 2.03 -1.76 -21.93
N PRO A 237 2.71 -2.40 -22.91
CA PRO A 237 2.15 -3.56 -23.60
C PRO A 237 2.01 -4.80 -22.72
N ARG A 238 2.70 -4.84 -21.59
CA ARG A 238 2.74 -5.98 -20.67
C ARG A 238 1.84 -5.80 -19.46
N GLU A 239 1.28 -4.61 -19.28
CA GLU A 239 0.46 -4.33 -18.09
C GLU A 239 -0.72 -5.29 -17.96
N ARG A 240 -1.02 -5.69 -16.73
CA ARG A 240 -2.20 -6.45 -16.34
C ARG A 240 -2.95 -5.71 -15.25
N LYS A 241 -4.27 -5.66 -15.37
CA LYS A 241 -5.14 -4.91 -14.47
C LYS A 241 -5.70 -5.81 -13.38
N ALA A 242 -5.60 -5.41 -12.14
CA ALA A 242 -6.21 -6.13 -11.02
C ALA A 242 -7.74 -6.05 -11.12
N ARG A 243 -8.41 -7.21 -11.16
CA ARG A 243 -9.87 -7.28 -10.97
C ARG A 243 -10.14 -7.33 -9.47
N PHE A 244 -10.90 -6.38 -8.98
CA PHE A 244 -11.11 -6.25 -7.54
C PHE A 244 -12.59 -6.13 -7.18
N SER A 245 -12.92 -6.60 -5.99
CA SER A 245 -14.16 -6.42 -5.25
C SER A 245 -13.84 -5.93 -3.83
N PRO A 246 -14.83 -5.52 -3.00
CA PRO A 246 -14.56 -5.16 -1.62
C PRO A 246 -13.84 -6.28 -0.86
N GLY A 247 -12.72 -5.95 -0.23
CA GLY A 247 -11.86 -6.90 0.49
C GLY A 247 -10.74 -7.53 -0.35
N THR A 248 -10.72 -7.35 -1.68
CA THR A 248 -9.57 -7.74 -2.50
C THR A 248 -8.33 -6.93 -2.10
N ALA A 249 -7.21 -7.60 -1.90
CA ALA A 249 -5.91 -7.01 -1.58
C ALA A 249 -4.89 -7.33 -2.68
N LEU A 250 -4.30 -6.29 -3.26
CA LEU A 250 -3.15 -6.40 -4.15
C LEU A 250 -1.88 -6.20 -3.31
N PHE A 251 -1.07 -7.24 -3.18
CA PHE A 251 0.27 -7.19 -2.61
C PHE A 251 1.27 -7.03 -3.75
N TYR A 252 2.17 -6.05 -3.66
CA TYR A 252 3.23 -5.88 -4.67
C TYR A 252 4.51 -5.36 -4.01
N ARG A 253 5.61 -5.46 -4.74
CA ARG A 253 6.93 -5.05 -4.25
C ARG A 253 7.16 -3.57 -4.54
N HIS A 254 7.98 -2.89 -3.77
CA HIS A 254 8.42 -1.51 -4.00
C HIS A 254 8.98 -1.27 -5.40
N ASP A 255 9.60 -2.28 -5.98
CA ASP A 255 10.23 -2.29 -7.29
C ASP A 255 9.33 -2.87 -8.41
N THR A 256 8.06 -3.16 -8.12
CA THR A 256 7.10 -3.56 -9.16
C THR A 256 6.58 -2.35 -9.92
N TRP A 257 6.73 -2.38 -11.24
CA TRP A 257 6.13 -1.38 -12.11
C TRP A 257 4.61 -1.44 -12.05
N HIS A 258 3.99 -0.31 -11.74
CA HIS A 258 2.53 -0.22 -11.63
C HIS A 258 2.02 1.19 -11.92
N ARG A 259 0.70 1.32 -12.01
CA ARG A 259 0.00 2.60 -12.16
C ARG A 259 -1.49 2.50 -11.83
N GLY A 260 -2.12 3.62 -11.46
CA GLY A 260 -3.57 3.73 -11.46
C GLY A 260 -4.10 3.91 -12.88
N THR A 261 -5.22 3.27 -13.21
CA THR A 261 -5.93 3.47 -14.48
C THR A 261 -7.14 4.39 -14.30
N PRO A 262 -7.73 4.94 -15.39
CA PRO A 262 -8.86 5.85 -15.28
C PRO A 262 -10.07 5.23 -14.57
N LEU A 263 -10.72 6.04 -13.73
CA LEU A 263 -12.03 5.72 -13.17
C LEU A 263 -13.14 6.05 -14.15
N MET A 264 -14.34 5.46 -13.93
CA MET A 264 -15.53 5.88 -14.63
C MET A 264 -15.90 7.31 -14.24
N PRO A 265 -16.40 8.14 -15.19
CA PRO A 265 -16.89 9.48 -14.89
C PRO A 265 -17.92 9.47 -13.77
N GLY A 266 -17.74 10.33 -12.78
CA GLY A 266 -18.65 10.44 -11.64
C GLY A 266 -18.47 9.38 -10.55
N ALA A 267 -17.69 8.35 -10.80
CA ALA A 267 -17.41 7.31 -9.80
C ALA A 267 -16.42 7.76 -8.74
N ARG A 268 -16.44 7.07 -7.61
CA ARG A 268 -15.42 7.13 -6.57
C ARG A 268 -14.84 5.73 -6.37
N ARG A 269 -13.55 5.63 -6.11
CA ARG A 269 -12.87 4.42 -5.63
C ARG A 269 -12.20 4.70 -4.31
N LEU A 270 -12.44 3.87 -3.31
CA LEU A 270 -11.81 3.90 -2.01
C LEU A 270 -10.79 2.78 -1.89
N VAL A 271 -9.58 3.12 -1.50
CA VAL A 271 -8.49 2.16 -1.28
C VAL A 271 -7.74 2.47 0.01
N HIS A 272 -7.29 1.44 0.70
CA HIS A 272 -6.39 1.56 1.82
C HIS A 272 -5.00 1.11 1.38
N ASN A 273 -4.07 2.05 1.34
CA ASN A 273 -2.66 1.77 1.04
C ASN A 273 -1.94 1.46 2.33
N LEU A 274 -1.25 0.32 2.36
CA LEU A 274 -0.43 -0.06 3.50
C LEU A 274 0.96 -0.45 2.98
N THR A 275 1.98 -0.07 3.74
CA THR A 275 3.35 -0.46 3.44
C THR A 275 4.03 -0.96 4.70
N PHE A 276 4.65 -2.12 4.58
CA PHE A 276 5.43 -2.72 5.65
C PHE A 276 6.83 -3.06 5.16
N ARG A 277 7.80 -3.03 6.09
CA ARG A 277 9.19 -3.41 5.83
C ARG A 277 9.74 -4.35 6.90
N LYS A 278 10.88 -4.98 6.62
CA LYS A 278 11.68 -5.64 7.67
C LYS A 278 12.26 -4.61 8.62
N ALA A 279 12.40 -4.95 9.89
CA ALA A 279 13.04 -4.10 10.90
C ALA A 279 14.50 -3.78 10.58
N THR A 280 15.17 -4.66 9.84
CA THR A 280 16.56 -4.52 9.41
C THR A 280 16.76 -3.61 8.20
N SER A 281 15.68 -3.13 7.58
CA SER A 281 15.74 -2.27 6.39
C SER A 281 15.79 -0.80 6.81
N ASP A 282 16.93 -0.35 7.31
CA ASP A 282 17.12 0.99 7.88
C ASP A 282 16.96 2.13 6.85
N TRP A 283 17.12 1.81 5.58
CA TRP A 283 17.02 2.76 4.46
C TRP A 283 15.58 3.14 4.12
N ILE A 284 14.58 2.40 4.59
CA ILE A 284 13.17 2.75 4.42
C ILE A 284 12.75 3.67 5.56
N SER A 285 12.21 4.85 5.20
CA SER A 285 11.68 5.78 6.19
C SER A 285 10.58 5.12 7.03
N VAL A 286 10.75 5.13 8.34
CA VAL A 286 9.77 4.59 9.31
C VAL A 286 8.81 5.66 9.76
N LEU A 287 9.21 6.93 9.64
CA LEU A 287 8.45 8.02 10.21
C LEU A 287 7.46 8.52 9.17
N HIS A 288 6.27 8.03 9.25
CA HIS A 288 5.12 8.78 8.82
C HIS A 288 5.16 10.13 9.54
N THR A 289 5.29 11.22 8.81
CA THR A 289 5.41 12.58 9.38
C THR A 289 4.25 12.94 10.31
N GLY A 290 3.11 12.23 10.20
CA GLY A 290 1.95 12.37 11.04
C GLY A 290 2.08 11.79 12.47
N TRP A 291 3.01 10.89 12.75
CA TRP A 291 3.08 10.21 14.05
C TRP A 291 3.39 11.17 15.20
N THR A 292 4.30 12.09 15.02
CA THR A 292 4.62 13.12 16.02
C THR A 292 3.39 13.93 16.39
N TRP A 293 2.59 14.32 15.40
CA TRP A 293 1.37 15.08 15.63
C TRP A 293 0.26 14.24 16.26
N LYS A 294 0.19 12.94 15.98
CA LYS A 294 -0.77 12.02 16.60
C LYS A 294 -0.55 11.88 18.11
N MET A 295 0.69 11.94 18.60
CA MET A 295 1.01 11.90 20.04
C MET A 295 0.46 13.12 20.81
N TYR A 296 0.20 14.23 20.14
CA TYR A 296 -0.34 15.46 20.77
C TYR A 296 -1.85 15.59 20.63
N GLN A 297 -2.52 14.63 20.00
CA GLN A 297 -3.98 14.73 19.80
C GLN A 297 -4.77 14.46 21.09
N ARG A 298 -5.86 15.20 21.23
CA ARG A 298 -6.86 14.90 22.27
C ARG A 298 -7.36 13.46 22.11
N GLY A 299 -7.47 12.74 23.24
CA GLY A 299 -7.92 11.35 23.23
C GLY A 299 -6.80 10.33 23.14
N MET A 300 -5.55 10.76 22.93
CA MET A 300 -4.36 9.89 22.93
C MET A 300 -4.55 8.65 22.06
N VAL A 301 -4.95 8.85 20.80
CA VAL A 301 -5.33 7.75 19.87
C VAL A 301 -4.19 6.76 19.69
N LEU A 302 -2.95 7.25 19.47
CA LEU A 302 -1.78 6.40 19.26
C LEU A 302 -1.40 5.65 20.53
N GLU A 303 -1.38 6.32 21.69
CA GLU A 303 -1.05 5.71 22.98
C GLU A 303 -2.05 4.62 23.39
N ARG A 304 -3.34 4.85 23.13
CA ARG A 304 -4.39 3.85 23.39
C ARG A 304 -4.23 2.64 22.47
N LEU A 305 -3.95 2.89 21.19
CA LEU A 305 -3.69 1.82 20.24
C LEU A 305 -2.49 0.97 20.70
N ILE A 306 -1.37 1.60 21.07
CA ILE A 306 -0.17 0.90 21.58
C ILE A 306 -0.51 0.10 22.84
N ALA A 307 -1.26 0.68 23.78
CA ALA A 307 -1.63 0.00 25.03
C ALA A 307 -2.48 -1.25 24.82
N GLN A 308 -3.39 -1.21 23.84
CA GLN A 308 -4.32 -2.30 23.53
C GLN A 308 -3.76 -3.33 22.54
N ALA A 309 -2.72 -3.00 21.80
CA ALA A 309 -2.11 -3.88 20.81
C ALA A 309 -1.43 -5.11 21.46
N SER A 310 -1.38 -6.23 20.74
CA SER A 310 -0.56 -7.37 21.15
C SER A 310 0.94 -7.04 21.09
N VAL A 311 1.78 -7.88 21.68
CA VAL A 311 3.24 -7.74 21.60
C VAL A 311 3.72 -7.68 20.17
N ASP A 312 3.25 -8.57 19.30
CA ASP A 312 3.64 -8.59 17.89
C ASP A 312 3.18 -7.34 17.14
N GLN A 313 1.96 -6.87 17.39
CA GLN A 313 1.47 -5.61 16.81
C GLN A 313 2.28 -4.40 17.26
N ARG A 314 2.65 -4.32 18.56
CA ARG A 314 3.54 -3.26 19.07
C ARG A 314 4.90 -3.27 18.36
N CYS A 315 5.48 -4.47 18.11
CA CYS A 315 6.73 -4.57 17.36
C CYS A 315 6.60 -4.02 15.94
N VAL A 316 5.49 -4.31 15.26
CA VAL A 316 5.22 -3.74 13.91
C VAL A 316 5.16 -2.21 13.93
N LEU A 317 4.67 -1.62 15.03
CA LEU A 317 4.66 -0.17 15.24
C LEU A 317 6.03 0.41 15.63
N GLY A 318 7.06 -0.42 15.73
CA GLY A 318 8.42 0.03 16.13
C GLY A 318 8.71 -0.06 17.62
N PHE A 319 7.82 -0.65 18.43
CA PHE A 319 8.04 -0.85 19.86
C PHE A 319 9.06 -1.98 20.08
N PRO A 320 10.04 -1.83 20.99
CA PRO A 320 11.05 -2.86 21.19
C PRO A 320 10.44 -4.22 21.60
N ALA A 321 10.89 -5.30 20.96
CA ALA A 321 10.44 -6.65 21.30
C ALA A 321 10.88 -7.06 22.71
N PRO A 322 10.17 -7.99 23.39
CA PRO A 322 10.65 -8.62 24.61
C PRO A 322 12.06 -9.19 24.41
N GLY A 323 12.94 -8.95 25.39
CA GLY A 323 14.36 -9.35 25.30
C GLY A 323 15.25 -8.40 24.52
N HIS A 324 14.73 -7.32 23.95
CA HIS A 324 15.57 -6.28 23.33
C HIS A 324 16.41 -5.57 24.41
N PRO A 325 17.67 -5.17 24.11
CA PRO A 325 18.57 -4.49 25.07
C PRO A 325 18.03 -3.18 25.65
N TYR A 326 16.99 -2.60 25.06
CA TYR A 326 16.29 -1.44 25.59
C TYR A 326 15.68 -1.69 26.99
N TRP A 327 15.23 -2.92 27.26
CA TRP A 327 14.48 -3.24 28.46
C TRP A 327 15.37 -3.38 29.68
N SER A 328 15.36 -2.36 30.53
CA SER A 328 15.83 -2.38 31.91
C SER A 328 14.65 -2.27 32.87
N PRO A 329 14.81 -2.58 34.16
CA PRO A 329 13.74 -2.37 35.16
C PRO A 329 13.18 -0.95 35.14
N GLU A 330 14.05 0.07 34.97
CA GLU A 330 13.70 1.48 34.90
C GLU A 330 12.86 1.79 33.66
N ASN A 331 13.25 1.23 32.50
CA ASN A 331 12.52 1.41 31.25
C ASN A 331 11.16 0.74 31.29
N VAL A 332 11.05 -0.44 31.88
CA VAL A 332 9.76 -1.12 32.10
C VAL A 332 8.83 -0.27 32.99
N GLU A 333 9.38 0.32 34.07
CA GLU A 333 8.59 1.18 34.95
C GLU A 333 8.15 2.47 34.24
N ALA A 334 9.01 3.08 33.45
CA ALA A 334 8.67 4.25 32.65
C ALA A 334 7.54 3.97 31.65
N ILE A 335 7.59 2.81 30.97
CA ILE A 335 6.55 2.38 30.06
C ILE A 335 5.26 2.05 30.80
N ARG A 336 5.34 1.42 31.98
CA ARG A 336 4.18 1.17 32.83
C ARG A 336 3.51 2.48 33.27
N ALA A 337 4.28 3.48 33.68
CA ALA A 337 3.75 4.78 34.06
C ALA A 337 3.01 5.47 32.90
N ARG A 338 3.54 5.35 31.66
CA ARG A 338 2.95 5.97 30.47
C ARG A 338 1.72 5.25 29.94
N TYR A 339 1.78 3.93 29.78
CA TYR A 339 0.75 3.14 29.07
C TYR A 339 -0.11 2.28 30.01
N GLY A 340 0.33 2.02 31.25
CA GLY A 340 -0.44 1.26 32.24
C GLY A 340 -1.82 1.87 32.53
N PRO A 341 -1.96 3.20 32.71
CA PRO A 341 -3.26 3.84 32.86
C PRO A 341 -4.20 3.66 31.66
N LEU A 342 -3.67 3.28 30.50
CA LEU A 342 -4.41 2.99 29.28
C LEU A 342 -4.67 1.49 29.07
N GLY A 343 -4.28 0.66 30.05
CA GLY A 343 -4.53 -0.79 30.07
C GLY A 343 -3.43 -1.66 29.47
N MET A 344 -2.21 -1.13 29.26
CA MET A 344 -1.09 -1.93 28.75
C MET A 344 -0.61 -2.94 29.80
N ASP A 345 -0.56 -4.23 29.42
CA ASP A 345 0.21 -5.24 30.14
C ASP A 345 1.69 -5.10 29.79
N VAL A 346 2.53 -4.88 30.81
CA VAL A 346 3.99 -4.74 30.70
C VAL A 346 4.76 -5.99 31.14
N ALA A 347 4.07 -7.02 31.65
CA ALA A 347 4.72 -8.26 32.09
C ALA A 347 5.60 -8.93 31.01
N PRO A 348 5.22 -8.93 29.72
CA PRO A 348 6.07 -9.52 28.67
C PRO A 348 7.45 -8.86 28.51
N TYR A 349 7.63 -7.64 29.01
CA TYR A 349 8.87 -6.85 28.87
C TYR A 349 9.74 -6.88 30.13
N SER A 350 9.22 -7.41 31.23
CA SER A 350 9.99 -7.60 32.46
C SER A 350 10.92 -8.80 32.27
N SER A 351 12.22 -8.60 32.49
CA SER A 351 13.14 -9.73 32.62
C SER A 351 12.80 -10.47 33.91
N ASP A 352 12.65 -11.77 33.86
CA ASP A 352 12.62 -12.63 35.06
C ASP A 352 13.92 -12.52 35.86
#